data_e81588a84c0fbddcd170ec27bf90e93d
#
_entry.id   e81588a84c0fbddcd170ec27bf90e93d
#
_cell.length_a   1.000
_cell.length_b   1.000
_cell.length_c   1.000
_cell.angle_alpha   90.00
_cell.angle_beta   90.00
_cell.angle_gamma   90.00
#
_symmetry.space_group_name_H-M   'P 1'
#
loop_
_entity.id
_entity.type
_entity.pdbx_description
1 polymer ?
#
loop_
_entity_poly.entity_id
_entity_poly.type
_entity_poly.pdbx_seq_one_letter_code
_entity_poly.pdbx_strand_id
1 'polypeptide(L)'
;MSDEKDVAEKVDERVVGEVASGTPAPKRPKKKWPIAVGVVAAVVIVAGAGFWVWHEQPSFCNAVCHNPMDAYVEGYYGDESLEAHAHQMAGTTCLECHEAKIDEQVHEAMVWVSGDFATDDAGMLTKVGVRSDAKMCATSGCHDYNDVIAATENWGGREGVNPHDSHQ
;
A
#
# COMPACT_ATOMS: atom_id res chain seq x y z
N MET A 1 -84.55 10.29 -44.48
CA MET A 1 -85.19 9.07 -44.64
C MET A 1 -84.52 8.14 -43.66
N SER A 2 -85.13 8.08 -42.55
CA SER A 2 -86.00 6.98 -42.04
C SER A 2 -85.11 5.91 -41.45
N ASP A 3 -85.25 5.43 -40.33
CA ASP A 3 -86.10 5.34 -39.17
C ASP A 3 -85.41 4.42 -38.22
N GLU A 4 -85.37 4.80 -36.99
CA GLU A 4 -86.23 4.33 -35.91
C GLU A 4 -86.01 2.85 -35.54
N LYS A 5 -85.79 2.50 -34.43
CA LYS A 5 -86.41 2.33 -33.13
C LYS A 5 -85.66 1.31 -32.35
N ASP A 6 -85.38 1.69 -31.14
CA ASP A 6 -85.96 1.18 -29.89
C ASP A 6 -86.15 -0.36 -29.81
N VAL A 7 -85.61 -0.88 -28.77
CA VAL A 7 -86.31 -1.50 -27.66
C VAL A 7 -85.38 -1.80 -26.48
N ALA A 8 -85.76 -1.22 -25.39
CA ALA A 8 -85.25 -1.54 -24.04
C ALA A 8 -85.71 -2.94 -23.57
N GLU A 9 -85.19 -3.29 -22.47
CA GLU A 9 -85.66 -4.24 -21.45
C GLU A 9 -84.82 -5.52 -21.32
N LYS A 10 -84.25 -5.91 -20.26
CA LYS A 10 -84.65 -6.02 -18.86
C LYS A 10 -83.55 -6.67 -18.07
N VAL A 11 -83.27 -6.08 -16.94
CA VAL A 11 -82.87 -6.68 -15.66
C VAL A 11 -82.88 -8.20 -15.63
N ASP A 12 -81.78 -8.78 -15.23
CA ASP A 12 -81.79 -9.81 -14.19
C ASP A 12 -80.51 -9.73 -13.26
N GLU A 13 -80.86 -9.50 -12.07
CA GLU A 13 -80.01 -9.48 -10.91
C GLU A 13 -79.81 -10.90 -10.40
N ARG A 14 -78.54 -11.35 -10.32
CA ARG A 14 -78.12 -12.39 -9.38
C ARG A 14 -76.57 -12.43 -9.30
N VAL A 15 -76.09 -11.76 -8.29
CA VAL A 15 -75.48 -12.34 -7.11
C VAL A 15 -74.82 -13.71 -7.38
N VAL A 16 -73.54 -13.71 -7.38
CA VAL A 16 -72.75 -14.64 -6.56
C VAL A 16 -71.38 -14.00 -6.35
N GLY A 17 -71.03 -13.77 -5.07
CA GLY A 17 -69.72 -13.32 -4.66
C GLY A 17 -68.65 -14.35 -5.03
N GLU A 18 -67.70 -13.92 -5.82
CA GLU A 18 -66.46 -14.66 -6.00
C GLU A 18 -65.41 -14.09 -5.07
N VAL A 19 -65.16 -14.88 -4.07
CA VAL A 19 -64.08 -14.67 -3.10
C VAL A 19 -62.80 -14.63 -3.91
N ALA A 20 -62.28 -13.42 -4.13
CA ALA A 20 -60.94 -13.24 -4.67
C ALA A 20 -59.93 -13.79 -3.64
N SER A 21 -59.62 -15.07 -3.80
CA SER A 21 -58.46 -15.69 -3.15
C SER A 21 -57.22 -14.97 -3.64
N GLY A 22 -56.81 -13.93 -2.91
CA GLY A 22 -55.59 -13.19 -3.17
C GLY A 22 -54.40 -14.10 -2.94
N THR A 23 -53.92 -14.72 -4.00
CA THR A 23 -52.60 -15.40 -3.96
C THR A 23 -51.57 -14.38 -3.55
N PRO A 24 -50.84 -14.56 -2.42
CA PRO A 24 -49.84 -13.60 -2.00
C PRO A 24 -48.77 -13.52 -3.07
N ALA A 25 -48.55 -12.33 -3.61
CA ALA A 25 -47.50 -12.08 -4.60
C ALA A 25 -46.16 -12.60 -4.06
N PRO A 26 -45.35 -13.30 -4.88
CA PRO A 26 -44.08 -13.84 -4.46
C PRO A 26 -43.18 -12.68 -4.02
N LYS A 27 -42.79 -12.73 -2.75
CA LYS A 27 -41.85 -11.75 -2.19
C LYS A 27 -40.57 -11.81 -3.01
N ARG A 28 -40.26 -10.77 -3.79
CA ARG A 28 -39.02 -10.66 -4.56
C ARG A 28 -37.85 -10.82 -3.59
N PRO A 29 -36.89 -11.74 -3.84
CA PRO A 29 -35.75 -11.93 -3.00
C PRO A 29 -34.99 -10.60 -2.93
N LYS A 30 -34.82 -10.06 -1.73
CA LYS A 30 -34.05 -8.84 -1.52
C LYS A 30 -32.64 -9.14 -2.03
N LYS A 31 -32.21 -8.45 -3.09
CA LYS A 31 -30.86 -8.60 -3.65
C LYS A 31 -29.87 -8.29 -2.53
N LYS A 32 -29.19 -9.32 -2.02
CA LYS A 32 -28.13 -9.19 -1.01
C LYS A 32 -26.80 -8.65 -1.60
N TRP A 33 -26.83 -8.41 -2.91
CA TRP A 33 -25.65 -7.94 -3.67
C TRP A 33 -25.05 -6.61 -3.16
N PRO A 34 -25.84 -5.55 -2.82
CA PRO A 34 -25.24 -4.33 -2.28
C PRO A 34 -24.51 -4.55 -0.95
N ILE A 35 -25.00 -5.48 -0.12
CA ILE A 35 -24.31 -5.82 1.14
C ILE A 35 -22.99 -6.54 0.84
N ALA A 36 -23.00 -7.50 -0.10
CA ALA A 36 -21.79 -8.21 -0.50
C ALA A 36 -20.75 -7.25 -1.10
N VAL A 37 -21.16 -6.32 -1.95
CA VAL A 37 -20.28 -5.28 -2.51
C VAL A 37 -19.73 -4.38 -1.41
N GLY A 38 -20.55 -3.97 -0.45
CA GLY A 38 -20.13 -3.16 0.68
C GLY A 38 -19.08 -3.87 1.56
N VAL A 39 -19.28 -5.16 1.81
CA VAL A 39 -18.30 -5.97 2.58
C VAL A 39 -16.98 -6.11 1.81
N VAL A 40 -17.04 -6.42 0.51
CA VAL A 40 -15.83 -6.54 -0.32
C VAL A 40 -15.09 -5.20 -0.36
N ALA A 41 -15.78 -4.09 -0.55
CA ALA A 41 -15.17 -2.76 -0.55
C ALA A 41 -14.50 -2.46 0.80
N ALA A 42 -15.16 -2.77 1.92
CA ALA A 42 -14.58 -2.58 3.25
C ALA A 42 -13.32 -3.43 3.45
N VAL A 43 -13.33 -4.70 3.02
CA VAL A 43 -12.17 -5.59 3.10
C VAL A 43 -11.01 -5.05 2.25
N VAL A 44 -11.28 -4.57 1.04
CA VAL A 44 -10.24 -3.99 0.15
C VAL A 44 -9.63 -2.74 0.77
N ILE A 45 -10.45 -1.87 1.37
CA ILE A 45 -9.96 -0.65 2.03
C ILE A 45 -9.08 -1.01 3.24
N VAL A 46 -9.52 -1.93 4.09
CA VAL A 46 -8.76 -2.36 5.27
C VAL A 46 -7.45 -3.06 4.86
N ALA A 47 -7.52 -3.94 3.86
CA ALA A 47 -6.33 -4.62 3.34
C ALA A 47 -5.35 -3.63 2.70
N GLY A 48 -5.85 -2.67 1.93
CA GLY A 48 -5.03 -1.62 1.31
C GLY A 48 -4.35 -0.72 2.35
N ALA A 49 -5.09 -0.29 3.37
CA ALA A 49 -4.53 0.50 4.46
C ALA A 49 -3.49 -0.31 5.27
N GLY A 50 -3.77 -1.57 5.57
CA GLY A 50 -2.83 -2.46 6.26
C GLY A 50 -1.56 -2.72 5.44
N PHE A 51 -1.70 -2.92 4.13
CA PHE A 51 -0.58 -3.05 3.22
C PHE A 51 0.28 -1.77 3.19
N TRP A 52 -0.36 -0.60 3.12
CA TRP A 52 0.35 0.68 3.12
C TRP A 52 1.17 0.87 4.40
N VAL A 53 0.57 0.64 5.57
CA VAL A 53 1.28 0.74 6.86
C VAL A 53 2.45 -0.26 6.93
N TRP A 54 2.28 -1.48 6.42
CA TRP A 54 3.34 -2.48 6.40
C TRP A 54 4.45 -2.12 5.39
N HIS A 55 4.10 -1.54 4.24
CA HIS A 55 5.05 -1.08 3.23
C HIS A 55 6.05 -0.04 3.77
N GLU A 56 5.62 0.80 4.71
CA GLU A 56 6.49 1.78 5.37
C GLU A 56 7.48 1.14 6.38
N GLN A 57 7.31 -0.13 6.71
CA GLN A 57 8.18 -0.79 7.69
C GLN A 57 9.39 -1.43 7.03
N PRO A 58 10.59 -1.37 7.68
CA PRO A 58 11.78 -2.05 7.17
C PRO A 58 11.58 -3.55 6.94
N SER A 59 10.74 -4.20 7.76
CA SER A 59 10.36 -5.60 7.61
C SER A 59 9.67 -5.94 6.30
N PHE A 60 9.08 -4.96 5.61
CA PHE A 60 8.51 -5.16 4.28
C PHE A 60 9.61 -5.46 3.25
N CYS A 61 10.69 -4.68 3.29
CA CYS A 61 11.78 -4.80 2.33
C CYS A 61 12.40 -6.20 2.38
N ASN A 62 12.66 -6.71 3.57
CA ASN A 62 13.27 -8.03 3.69
C ASN A 62 12.25 -9.19 3.58
N ALA A 63 10.97 -8.98 3.84
CA ALA A 63 9.93 -9.96 3.61
C ALA A 63 9.64 -10.19 2.10
N VAL A 64 9.78 -9.15 1.29
CA VAL A 64 9.53 -9.19 -0.16
C VAL A 64 10.80 -9.54 -0.93
N CYS A 65 11.91 -8.89 -0.63
CA CYS A 65 13.19 -9.02 -1.34
C CYS A 65 14.28 -9.63 -0.44
N HIS A 66 13.94 -10.72 0.28
CA HIS A 66 14.76 -11.22 1.36
C HIS A 66 16.28 -11.25 1.07
N ASN A 67 16.80 -12.07 0.24
CA ASN A 67 18.25 -12.22 0.12
C ASN A 67 19.05 -10.91 0.00
N PRO A 68 18.72 -9.99 -0.91
CA PRO A 68 19.49 -8.76 -1.03
C PRO A 68 19.24 -7.75 0.10
N MET A 69 18.14 -7.90 0.85
CA MET A 69 17.75 -6.93 1.89
C MET A 69 18.02 -7.40 3.31
N ASP A 70 18.29 -8.69 3.53
CA ASP A 70 18.46 -9.27 4.87
C ASP A 70 19.58 -8.57 5.65
N ALA A 71 20.76 -8.42 5.05
CA ALA A 71 21.90 -7.79 5.72
C ALA A 71 21.64 -6.32 6.09
N TYR A 72 20.92 -5.59 5.26
CA TYR A 72 20.57 -4.19 5.52
C TYR A 72 19.57 -4.05 6.68
N VAL A 73 18.54 -4.92 6.70
CA VAL A 73 17.53 -4.89 7.76
C VAL A 73 18.10 -5.40 9.09
N GLU A 74 18.95 -6.42 9.06
CA GLU A 74 19.67 -6.91 10.24
C GLU A 74 20.59 -5.82 10.80
N GLY A 75 21.36 -5.15 9.94
CA GLY A 75 22.22 -4.04 10.35
C GLY A 75 21.43 -2.86 10.93
N TYR A 76 20.31 -2.51 10.31
CA TYR A 76 19.43 -1.45 10.79
C TYR A 76 18.94 -1.70 12.23
N TYR A 77 18.59 -2.93 12.58
CA TYR A 77 18.11 -3.26 13.91
C TYR A 77 19.20 -3.62 14.92
N GLY A 78 20.33 -4.15 14.50
CA GLY A 78 21.28 -4.80 15.40
C GLY A 78 22.71 -4.30 15.37
N ASP A 79 23.12 -3.49 14.40
CA ASP A 79 24.51 -3.00 14.31
C ASP A 79 24.63 -1.56 14.78
N GLU A 80 25.02 -1.39 16.06
CA GLU A 80 25.23 -0.09 16.70
C GLU A 80 26.34 0.77 16.03
N SER A 81 27.14 0.19 15.15
CA SER A 81 28.19 0.93 14.43
C SER A 81 27.67 1.62 13.18
N LEU A 82 26.44 1.31 12.76
CA LEU A 82 25.82 1.89 11.57
C LEU A 82 24.99 3.13 11.91
N GLU A 83 25.07 4.15 11.06
CA GLU A 83 24.18 5.33 11.16
C GLU A 83 22.71 4.96 11.02
N ALA A 84 22.41 3.96 10.19
CA ALA A 84 21.07 3.43 10.03
C ALA A 84 20.47 2.94 11.35
N HIS A 85 21.28 2.34 12.23
CA HIS A 85 20.84 1.95 13.57
C HIS A 85 20.54 3.16 14.46
N ALA A 86 21.37 4.22 14.41
CA ALA A 86 21.10 5.45 15.15
C ALA A 86 19.78 6.10 14.71
N HIS A 87 19.45 6.08 13.41
CA HIS A 87 18.17 6.54 12.89
C HIS A 87 17.01 5.63 13.30
N GLN A 88 17.23 4.31 13.36
CA GLN A 88 16.24 3.37 13.90
C GLN A 88 15.87 3.71 15.35
N MET A 89 16.85 4.01 16.19
CA MET A 89 16.62 4.42 17.58
C MET A 89 15.88 5.77 17.67
N ALA A 90 15.99 6.63 16.67
CA ALA A 90 15.22 7.86 16.54
C ALA A 90 13.82 7.66 15.94
N GLY A 91 13.50 6.44 15.47
CA GLY A 91 12.22 6.09 14.85
C GLY A 91 12.14 6.39 13.35
N THR A 92 13.26 6.74 12.71
CA THR A 92 13.33 7.02 11.26
C THR A 92 13.36 5.72 10.48
N THR A 93 12.47 5.59 9.51
CA THR A 93 12.37 4.39 8.66
C THR A 93 13.21 4.50 7.39
N CYS A 94 13.40 3.38 6.69
CA CYS A 94 14.19 3.36 5.45
C CYS A 94 13.63 4.33 4.38
N LEU A 95 12.30 4.41 4.25
CA LEU A 95 11.66 5.24 3.22
C LEU A 95 11.67 6.74 3.51
N GLU A 96 12.04 7.15 4.72
CA GLU A 96 12.24 8.57 5.02
C GLU A 96 13.55 9.11 4.43
N CYS A 97 14.52 8.22 4.16
CA CYS A 97 15.76 8.53 3.45
C CYS A 97 15.72 8.05 1.99
N HIS A 98 15.12 6.88 1.75
CA HIS A 98 14.98 6.27 0.43
C HIS A 98 13.56 6.49 -0.09
N GLU A 99 13.33 7.62 -0.74
CA GLU A 99 12.00 7.94 -1.27
C GLU A 99 11.52 6.86 -2.23
N ALA A 100 10.32 6.31 -1.94
CA ALA A 100 9.73 5.24 -2.73
C ALA A 100 9.20 5.79 -4.06
N LYS A 101 9.96 5.62 -5.14
CA LYS A 101 9.51 5.92 -6.50
C LYS A 101 9.02 4.65 -7.18
N ILE A 102 7.84 4.69 -7.75
CA ILE A 102 7.17 3.50 -8.32
C ILE A 102 8.00 2.87 -9.44
N ASP A 103 8.61 3.67 -10.30
CA ASP A 103 9.45 3.20 -11.41
C ASP A 103 10.73 2.52 -10.90
N GLU A 104 11.37 3.06 -9.87
CA GLU A 104 12.53 2.45 -9.22
C GLU A 104 12.14 1.14 -8.54
N GLN A 105 11.04 1.12 -7.76
CA GLN A 105 10.55 -0.09 -7.11
C GLN A 105 10.18 -1.20 -8.09
N VAL A 106 9.56 -0.86 -9.22
CA VAL A 106 9.27 -1.84 -10.28
C VAL A 106 10.56 -2.39 -10.89
N HIS A 107 11.55 -1.53 -11.13
CA HIS A 107 12.86 -1.96 -11.64
C HIS A 107 13.55 -2.90 -10.66
N GLU A 108 13.62 -2.55 -9.39
CA GLU A 108 14.22 -3.36 -8.33
C GLU A 108 13.51 -4.72 -8.18
N ALA A 109 12.18 -4.72 -8.22
CA ALA A 109 11.41 -5.96 -8.19
C ALA A 109 11.72 -6.86 -9.41
N MET A 110 11.91 -6.28 -10.59
CA MET A 110 12.30 -7.03 -11.80
C MET A 110 13.71 -7.60 -11.67
N VAL A 111 14.67 -6.82 -11.16
CA VAL A 111 16.04 -7.27 -10.88
C VAL A 111 16.03 -8.41 -9.87
N TRP A 112 15.24 -8.30 -8.80
CA TRP A 112 15.10 -9.35 -7.80
C TRP A 112 14.49 -10.64 -8.39
N VAL A 113 13.39 -10.53 -9.13
CA VAL A 113 12.72 -11.69 -9.75
C VAL A 113 13.63 -12.39 -10.77
N SER A 114 14.43 -11.63 -11.52
CA SER A 114 15.38 -12.18 -12.50
C SER A 114 16.63 -12.76 -11.85
N GLY A 115 16.90 -12.45 -10.57
CA GLY A 115 18.13 -12.82 -9.89
C GLY A 115 19.37 -12.09 -10.41
N ASP A 116 19.20 -10.95 -11.11
CA ASP A 116 20.31 -10.17 -11.67
C ASP A 116 20.91 -9.22 -10.62
N PHE A 117 21.24 -9.76 -9.47
CA PHE A 117 21.96 -9.06 -8.43
C PHE A 117 23.07 -9.95 -7.85
N ALA A 118 24.10 -9.35 -7.32
CA ALA A 118 25.18 -10.03 -6.63
C ALA A 118 25.44 -9.39 -5.28
N THR A 119 25.70 -10.21 -4.28
CA THR A 119 26.10 -9.80 -2.94
C THR A 119 27.56 -10.20 -2.66
N ASP A 120 28.17 -9.49 -1.74
CA ASP A 120 29.46 -9.87 -1.16
C ASP A 120 29.31 -10.93 -0.06
N ASP A 121 30.42 -11.28 0.60
CA ASP A 121 30.44 -12.28 1.67
C ASP A 121 29.64 -11.84 2.92
N ALA A 122 29.38 -10.55 3.08
CA ALA A 122 28.54 -9.99 4.14
C ALA A 122 27.06 -9.90 3.77
N GLY A 123 26.71 -10.32 2.55
CA GLY A 123 25.33 -10.25 2.04
C GLY A 123 24.94 -8.87 1.50
N MET A 124 25.88 -7.92 1.42
CA MET A 124 25.63 -6.57 0.92
C MET A 124 25.68 -6.56 -0.61
N LEU A 125 24.81 -5.76 -1.24
CA LEU A 125 24.79 -5.62 -2.70
C LEU A 125 26.11 -5.05 -3.23
N THR A 126 26.74 -5.75 -4.19
CA THR A 126 28.00 -5.29 -4.81
C THR A 126 27.78 -4.21 -5.87
N LYS A 127 26.56 -4.06 -6.37
CA LYS A 127 26.15 -2.99 -7.26
C LYS A 127 25.00 -2.23 -6.65
N VAL A 128 25.19 -0.97 -6.35
CA VAL A 128 24.12 -0.10 -5.85
C VAL A 128 23.38 0.48 -7.06
N GLY A 129 22.09 0.17 -7.16
CA GLY A 129 21.26 0.62 -8.27
C GLY A 129 20.92 2.12 -8.21
N VAL A 130 20.72 2.63 -6.98
CA VAL A 130 20.36 4.02 -6.73
C VAL A 130 21.48 4.68 -5.93
N ARG A 131 22.01 5.78 -6.46
CA ARG A 131 22.91 6.65 -5.72
C ARG A 131 22.10 7.75 -5.06
N SER A 132 22.08 7.77 -3.75
CA SER A 132 21.48 8.88 -3.02
C SER A 132 22.31 10.15 -3.21
N ASP A 133 21.64 11.27 -3.48
CA ASP A 133 22.26 12.59 -3.49
C ASP A 133 22.78 12.91 -2.08
N ALA A 134 23.90 13.59 -1.98
CA ALA A 134 24.46 14.11 -0.73
C ALA A 134 23.43 14.93 0.09
N LYS A 135 22.45 15.52 -0.58
CA LYS A 135 21.34 16.26 0.06
C LYS A 135 20.30 15.39 0.72
N MET A 136 20.38 14.06 0.59
CA MET A 136 19.41 13.14 1.18
C MET A 136 19.27 13.37 2.69
N CYS A 137 20.36 13.54 3.41
CA CYS A 137 20.36 13.81 4.84
C CYS A 137 19.74 15.17 5.22
N ALA A 138 19.75 16.13 4.30
CA ALA A 138 19.18 17.47 4.49
C ALA A 138 17.75 17.58 3.94
N THR A 139 17.19 16.51 3.40
CA THR A 139 15.82 16.50 2.87
C THR A 139 14.84 16.72 4.02
N SER A 140 13.80 17.50 3.76
CA SER A 140 12.70 17.75 4.71
C SER A 140 13.14 18.43 6.04
N GLY A 141 14.32 19.04 6.10
CA GLY A 141 14.79 19.74 7.29
C GLY A 141 15.27 18.81 8.42
N CYS A 142 15.63 17.56 8.09
CA CYS A 142 16.16 16.62 9.07
C CYS A 142 17.49 17.09 9.64
N HIS A 143 18.48 17.37 8.76
CA HIS A 143 19.81 17.84 9.16
C HIS A 143 20.25 19.03 8.31
N ASP A 144 21.07 19.94 8.87
CA ASP A 144 21.95 20.76 8.06
C ASP A 144 23.14 19.91 7.61
N TYR A 145 23.38 19.82 6.30
CA TYR A 145 24.39 18.94 5.74
C TYR A 145 25.81 19.28 6.22
N ASN A 146 26.11 20.56 6.36
CA ASN A 146 27.43 21.00 6.85
C ASN A 146 27.61 20.63 8.33
N ASP A 147 26.53 20.69 9.12
CA ASP A 147 26.56 20.28 10.53
C ASP A 147 26.79 18.77 10.65
N VAL A 148 26.17 17.95 9.75
CA VAL A 148 26.40 16.49 9.70
C VAL A 148 27.86 16.18 9.40
N ILE A 149 28.45 16.82 8.38
CA ILE A 149 29.86 16.63 8.04
C ILE A 149 30.77 17.00 9.22
N ALA A 150 30.53 18.15 9.86
CA ALA A 150 31.33 18.60 10.98
C ALA A 150 31.19 17.70 12.21
N ALA A 151 30.00 17.19 12.48
CA ALA A 151 29.72 16.32 13.62
C ALA A 151 30.28 14.89 13.45
N THR A 152 30.48 14.45 12.20
CA THR A 152 30.95 13.10 11.88
C THR A 152 32.41 13.04 11.50
N GLU A 153 33.17 14.14 11.66
CA GLU A 153 34.61 14.15 11.51
C GLU A 153 35.25 13.22 12.56
N ASN A 154 36.21 12.40 12.13
CA ASN A 154 36.86 11.38 12.97
C ASN A 154 35.91 10.27 13.47
N TRP A 155 34.95 9.87 12.64
CA TRP A 155 33.96 8.83 12.96
C TRP A 155 34.59 7.52 13.45
N GLY A 156 34.02 6.99 14.52
CA GLY A 156 34.52 5.76 15.12
C GLY A 156 35.89 5.91 15.76
N GLY A 157 36.30 7.13 16.12
CA GLY A 157 37.60 7.43 16.74
C GLY A 157 38.80 7.35 15.77
N ARG A 158 38.53 7.33 14.46
CA ARG A 158 39.57 7.29 13.42
C ARG A 158 39.82 8.70 12.88
N GLU A 159 40.99 9.23 13.14
CA GLU A 159 41.40 10.58 12.71
C GLU A 159 41.32 10.70 11.18
N GLY A 160 40.69 11.75 10.69
CA GLY A 160 40.52 12.06 9.26
C GLY A 160 39.52 11.17 8.51
N VAL A 161 38.76 10.35 9.21
CA VAL A 161 37.70 9.53 8.60
C VAL A 161 36.37 10.22 8.79
N ASN A 162 35.74 10.59 7.68
CA ASN A 162 34.35 11.06 7.66
C ASN A 162 33.54 10.19 6.70
N PRO A 163 32.48 9.50 7.16
CA PRO A 163 31.66 8.64 6.33
C PRO A 163 30.92 9.42 5.22
N HIS A 164 30.81 10.73 5.35
CA HIS A 164 30.13 11.58 4.37
C HIS A 164 31.04 12.17 3.30
N ASP A 165 32.36 12.00 3.40
CA ASP A 165 33.33 12.54 2.40
C ASP A 165 33.07 12.01 0.99
N SER A 166 32.55 10.81 0.85
CA SER A 166 32.21 10.19 -0.44
C SER A 166 30.94 10.75 -1.06
N HIS A 167 30.18 11.56 -0.33
CA HIS A 167 28.90 12.12 -0.75
C HIS A 167 28.96 13.64 -1.03
N GLN A 168 30.15 14.23 -1.03
CA GLN A 168 30.37 15.65 -1.35
C GLN A 168 30.42 15.92 -2.85
#